data_3590808490c89f8852e09ea94f2d67ee
#
_entry.id   3590808490c89f8852e09ea94f2d67ee
#
_cell.length_a   1.000
_cell.length_b   1.000
_cell.length_c   1.000
_cell.angle_alpha   90.00
_cell.angle_beta   90.00
_cell.angle_gamma   90.00
#
_symmetry.space_group_name_H-M   'P 1'
#
loop_
_entity.id
_entity.type
_entity.pdbx_description
1 polymer ?
#
loop_
_entity_poly.entity_id
_entity_poly.type
_entity_poly.pdbx_seq_one_letter_code
_entity_poly.pdbx_strand_id
1 'polypeptide(L)'
;MKKYFTLYPTTHFLYSKTRGCLYNTLNGEIISLNQQQKNLLVLSENGNDLKELNQDELDFYTELENKMLGSYGDKPVVIEPTFWGENLFFNKVSGNKRNFEVLQIALSSECNFNCVFCNKFSNLVYRKTGCKRWTSNETNERMTDKGWEKYIKEAFQLGCKKIQFFGGEPLLQWNLLKRLISISFDIGIQEIEIYTNGSLLSKEKLNFIKKRKIKLIVQISNMKNNKEILGIAQNIDYERILKLLTDTHVVFEILFIVSKYNEEKIEKYIEIIRDYQCKYRLDFINPFPENIHYSKKYAKFVFDYKRKLIKMNPVNIGILMLKNPCYSKAICISEERVVYPCVMSRLTSYGKLNEKNHLTEILNEKYEELVNLNKGKMQSCKQCVYRWGCISCSAIEISASNGIHSCKNCSLIQEGKNE
;
A
#
# COMPACT_ATOMS: atom_id res chain seq x y z
N MET A 1 -15.76 -24.35 39.51
CA MET A 1 -15.88 -25.07 38.23
C MET A 1 -15.94 -24.05 37.12
N LYS A 2 -14.99 -24.07 36.15
CA LYS A 2 -14.97 -23.11 35.03
C LYS A 2 -16.19 -23.36 34.15
N LYS A 3 -17.21 -22.51 34.17
CA LYS A 3 -18.50 -22.77 33.50
C LYS A 3 -18.71 -21.95 32.23
N TYR A 4 -18.11 -20.75 32.18
CA TYR A 4 -18.32 -19.81 31.09
C TYR A 4 -16.96 -19.29 30.62
N PHE A 5 -16.85 -18.88 29.37
CA PHE A 5 -15.66 -18.22 28.85
C PHE A 5 -16.04 -16.86 28.28
N THR A 6 -15.26 -15.83 28.57
CA THR A 6 -15.51 -14.48 28.12
C THR A 6 -14.25 -13.91 27.47
N LEU A 7 -14.38 -13.39 26.26
CA LEU A 7 -13.29 -12.65 25.61
C LEU A 7 -13.00 -11.34 26.36
N TYR A 8 -11.73 -10.96 26.43
CA TYR A 8 -11.39 -9.65 27.01
C TYR A 8 -11.86 -8.50 26.12
N PRO A 9 -12.11 -7.30 26.67
CA PRO A 9 -12.54 -6.12 25.89
C PRO A 9 -11.59 -5.76 24.74
N THR A 10 -10.32 -6.16 24.86
CA THR A 10 -9.26 -5.93 23.87
C THR A 10 -9.17 -6.98 22.78
N THR A 11 -10.03 -8.00 22.84
CA THR A 11 -10.14 -9.09 21.87
C THR A 11 -11.43 -8.96 21.08
N HIS A 12 -11.31 -8.57 19.82
CA HIS A 12 -12.48 -8.38 18.96
C HIS A 12 -12.72 -9.63 18.14
N PHE A 13 -13.90 -10.21 18.27
CA PHE A 13 -14.33 -11.36 17.51
C PHE A 13 -15.21 -10.95 16.34
N LEU A 14 -14.77 -11.26 15.13
CA LEU A 14 -15.55 -11.10 13.91
C LEU A 14 -15.84 -12.48 13.32
N TYR A 15 -17.06 -12.72 12.92
CA TYR A 15 -17.43 -13.98 12.31
C TYR A 15 -18.37 -13.82 11.12
N SER A 16 -18.35 -14.81 10.25
CA SER A 16 -19.27 -15.04 9.13
C SER A 16 -19.94 -16.40 9.28
N LYS A 17 -20.68 -16.83 8.28
CA LYS A 17 -21.33 -18.15 8.31
C LYS A 17 -20.34 -19.31 8.57
N THR A 18 -19.18 -19.29 7.92
CA THR A 18 -18.21 -20.40 7.90
C THR A 18 -16.91 -20.14 8.62
N ARG A 19 -16.57 -18.88 8.94
CA ARG A 19 -15.23 -18.50 9.44
C ARG A 19 -15.32 -17.48 10.57
N GLY A 20 -14.29 -17.45 11.40
CA GLY A 20 -14.10 -16.43 12.42
C GLY A 20 -12.70 -15.84 12.41
N CYS A 21 -12.54 -14.72 13.09
CA CYS A 21 -11.25 -14.06 13.29
C CYS A 21 -11.23 -13.29 14.60
N LEU A 22 -10.17 -13.46 15.38
CA LEU A 22 -9.90 -12.67 16.57
C LEU A 22 -8.83 -11.63 16.27
N TYR A 23 -9.04 -10.43 16.77
CA TYR A 23 -8.10 -9.31 16.73
C TYR A 23 -7.71 -8.94 18.15
N ASN A 24 -6.45 -9.15 18.52
CA ASN A 24 -5.92 -8.69 19.78
C ASN A 24 -5.41 -7.25 19.62
N THR A 25 -6.12 -6.29 20.20
CA THR A 25 -5.75 -4.88 20.12
C THR A 25 -4.65 -4.47 21.10
N LEU A 26 -4.17 -5.37 21.96
CA LEU A 26 -3.01 -5.12 22.82
C LEU A 26 -1.69 -5.39 22.09
N ASN A 27 -1.61 -6.51 21.38
CA ASN A 27 -0.36 -6.94 20.74
C ASN A 27 -0.41 -6.96 19.20
N GLY A 28 -1.58 -6.70 18.60
CA GLY A 28 -1.79 -6.68 17.16
C GLY A 28 -1.85 -8.06 16.51
N GLU A 29 -2.02 -9.11 17.27
CA GLU A 29 -2.16 -10.47 16.75
C GLU A 29 -3.52 -10.66 16.08
N ILE A 30 -3.53 -11.37 14.96
CA ILE A 30 -4.73 -11.71 14.19
C ILE A 30 -4.81 -13.21 14.07
N ILE A 31 -5.86 -13.81 14.63
CA ILE A 31 -6.05 -15.27 14.70
C ILE A 31 -7.21 -15.66 13.84
N SER A 32 -6.96 -16.47 12.82
CA SER A 32 -8.00 -17.06 11.97
C SER A 32 -8.59 -18.28 12.66
N LEU A 33 -9.92 -18.34 12.74
CA LEU A 33 -10.65 -19.43 13.33
C LEU A 33 -11.33 -20.28 12.25
N ASN A 34 -11.26 -21.59 12.41
CA ASN A 34 -12.07 -22.52 11.61
C ASN A 34 -13.55 -22.47 12.04
N GLN A 35 -14.39 -23.22 11.35
CA GLN A 35 -15.83 -23.22 11.63
C GLN A 35 -16.18 -23.74 13.04
N GLN A 36 -15.51 -24.78 13.51
CA GLN A 36 -15.72 -25.33 14.85
C GLN A 36 -15.33 -24.32 15.93
N GLN A 37 -14.13 -23.76 15.87
CA GLN A 37 -13.64 -22.74 16.80
C GLN A 37 -14.54 -21.49 16.81
N LYS A 38 -14.99 -21.06 15.62
CA LYS A 38 -15.95 -19.97 15.49
C LYS A 38 -17.27 -20.29 16.20
N ASN A 39 -17.80 -21.50 16.01
CA ASN A 39 -19.05 -21.91 16.65
C ASN A 39 -18.93 -21.96 18.18
N LEU A 40 -17.82 -22.46 18.72
CA LEU A 40 -17.53 -22.44 20.15
C LEU A 40 -17.56 -21.02 20.72
N LEU A 41 -16.90 -20.05 20.07
CA LEU A 41 -16.93 -18.66 20.52
C LEU A 41 -18.32 -18.03 20.44
N VAL A 42 -19.10 -18.34 19.40
CA VAL A 42 -20.50 -17.88 19.31
C VAL A 42 -21.33 -18.42 20.46
N LEU A 43 -21.13 -19.69 20.86
CA LEU A 43 -21.80 -20.28 22.02
C LEU A 43 -21.42 -19.52 23.30
N SER A 44 -20.13 -19.24 23.53
CA SER A 44 -19.70 -18.53 24.73
C SER A 44 -20.17 -17.07 24.76
N GLU A 45 -20.20 -16.35 23.64
CA GLU A 45 -20.76 -14.99 23.57
C GLU A 45 -22.27 -14.95 23.88
N ASN A 46 -23.00 -16.05 23.55
CA ASN A 46 -24.41 -16.21 23.91
C ASN A 46 -24.62 -16.64 25.38
N GLY A 47 -23.55 -16.72 26.16
CA GLY A 47 -23.62 -17.07 27.58
C GLY A 47 -23.91 -18.53 27.84
N ASN A 48 -23.60 -19.43 26.91
CA ASN A 48 -23.82 -20.87 27.10
C ASN A 48 -22.78 -21.49 28.07
N ASP A 49 -23.24 -22.44 28.87
CA ASP A 49 -22.39 -23.19 29.81
C ASP A 49 -21.50 -24.18 29.01
N LEU A 50 -20.21 -24.26 29.38
CA LEU A 50 -19.19 -25.08 28.73
C LEU A 50 -19.13 -26.54 29.29
N LYS A 51 -20.07 -26.94 30.12
CA LYS A 51 -20.04 -28.25 30.80
C LYS A 51 -20.15 -29.47 29.89
N GLU A 52 -20.77 -29.30 28.73
CA GLU A 52 -21.01 -30.39 27.76
C GLU A 52 -19.90 -30.50 26.70
N LEU A 53 -18.85 -29.68 26.78
CA LEU A 53 -17.74 -29.67 25.82
C LEU A 53 -16.79 -30.86 26.07
N ASN A 54 -16.30 -31.42 24.98
CA ASN A 54 -15.23 -32.41 25.02
C ASN A 54 -13.86 -31.78 25.32
N GLN A 55 -12.83 -32.60 25.53
CA GLN A 55 -11.50 -32.12 25.92
C GLN A 55 -10.87 -31.23 24.86
N ASP A 56 -10.95 -31.52 23.57
CA ASP A 56 -10.38 -30.73 22.50
C ASP A 56 -11.01 -29.32 22.42
N GLU A 57 -12.31 -29.24 22.70
CA GLU A 57 -13.05 -27.97 22.76
C GLU A 57 -12.66 -27.14 23.98
N LEU A 58 -12.43 -27.77 25.13
CA LEU A 58 -11.93 -27.11 26.34
C LEU A 58 -10.49 -26.65 26.16
N ASP A 59 -9.66 -27.42 25.45
CA ASP A 59 -8.27 -27.08 25.15
C ASP A 59 -8.19 -25.81 24.28
N PHE A 60 -9.13 -25.64 23.35
CA PHE A 60 -9.23 -24.41 22.57
C PHE A 60 -9.43 -23.18 23.46
N TYR A 61 -10.36 -23.22 24.42
CA TYR A 61 -10.55 -22.09 25.34
C TYR A 61 -9.35 -21.89 26.27
N THR A 62 -8.70 -22.96 26.69
CA THR A 62 -7.47 -22.90 27.48
C THR A 62 -6.33 -22.26 26.69
N GLU A 63 -6.21 -22.52 25.39
CA GLU A 63 -5.28 -21.85 24.51
C GLU A 63 -5.56 -20.35 24.43
N LEU A 64 -6.82 -19.93 24.31
CA LEU A 64 -7.20 -18.52 24.31
C LEU A 64 -6.88 -17.83 25.65
N GLU A 65 -7.10 -18.49 26.79
CA GLU A 65 -6.75 -17.98 28.12
C GLU A 65 -5.21 -17.79 28.22
N ASN A 66 -4.45 -18.79 27.81
CA ASN A 66 -2.96 -18.72 27.80
C ASN A 66 -2.42 -17.60 26.90
N LYS A 67 -3.15 -17.27 25.82
CA LYS A 67 -2.82 -16.14 24.93
C LYS A 67 -3.34 -14.80 25.41
N MET A 68 -3.92 -14.74 26.61
CA MET A 68 -4.51 -13.51 27.16
C MET A 68 -5.60 -12.90 26.27
N LEU A 69 -6.45 -13.75 25.67
CA LEU A 69 -7.53 -13.32 24.78
C LEU A 69 -8.88 -13.33 25.47
N GLY A 70 -9.01 -14.03 26.58
CA GLY A 70 -10.22 -14.16 27.39
C GLY A 70 -9.92 -14.94 28.66
N SER A 71 -10.95 -15.18 29.46
CA SER A 71 -10.83 -15.94 30.70
C SER A 71 -12.10 -16.72 31.04
N TYR A 72 -11.92 -17.76 31.81
CA TYR A 72 -13.02 -18.52 32.39
C TYR A 72 -13.67 -17.75 33.57
N GLY A 73 -14.97 -17.95 33.75
CA GLY A 73 -15.74 -17.38 34.85
C GLY A 73 -16.84 -18.32 35.35
N ASP A 74 -17.41 -17.98 36.51
CA ASP A 74 -18.53 -18.75 37.10
C ASP A 74 -19.91 -18.28 36.63
N LYS A 75 -19.97 -17.14 35.96
CA LYS A 75 -21.17 -16.52 35.41
C LYS A 75 -20.91 -16.03 34.00
N PRO A 76 -21.95 -16.01 33.15
CA PRO A 76 -21.82 -15.37 31.85
C PRO A 76 -21.66 -13.85 32.01
N VAL A 77 -20.73 -13.28 31.31
CA VAL A 77 -20.49 -11.84 31.31
C VAL A 77 -20.55 -11.36 29.86
N VAL A 78 -21.40 -10.38 29.61
CA VAL A 78 -21.43 -9.68 28.32
C VAL A 78 -20.47 -8.51 28.43
N ILE A 79 -19.41 -8.55 27.64
CA ILE A 79 -18.43 -7.47 27.56
C ILE A 79 -18.55 -6.82 26.18
N GLU A 80 -18.82 -5.52 26.16
CA GLU A 80 -18.72 -4.79 24.90
C GLU A 80 -17.22 -4.59 24.56
N PRO A 81 -16.80 -4.97 23.34
CA PRO A 81 -15.43 -4.75 22.92
C PRO A 81 -15.07 -3.26 22.97
N THR A 82 -13.95 -2.94 23.59
CA THR A 82 -13.44 -1.57 23.57
C THR A 82 -12.82 -1.26 22.21
N PHE A 83 -13.52 -0.49 21.42
CA PHE A 83 -12.97 0.06 20.18
C PHE A 83 -12.00 1.19 20.51
N TRP A 84 -10.75 1.04 20.10
CA TRP A 84 -9.81 2.13 20.05
C TRP A 84 -10.34 3.16 19.05
N GLY A 85 -11.14 4.13 19.53
CA GLY A 85 -11.37 5.31 18.75
C GLY A 85 -12.77 5.67 18.35
N GLU A 86 -13.81 5.09 18.94
CA GLU A 86 -15.13 5.59 18.58
C GLU A 86 -15.37 7.02 19.05
N ASN A 87 -14.66 7.54 20.06
CA ASN A 87 -15.06 8.87 20.52
C ASN A 87 -14.04 9.89 20.99
N LEU A 88 -12.84 9.58 21.41
CA LEU A 88 -12.07 10.65 22.05
C LEU A 88 -10.60 10.75 21.65
N PHE A 89 -9.95 9.61 21.48
CA PHE A 89 -8.50 9.63 21.28
C PHE A 89 -8.13 9.95 19.82
N PHE A 90 -8.80 9.32 18.85
CA PHE A 90 -8.47 9.53 17.44
C PHE A 90 -9.06 10.82 16.87
N ASN A 91 -10.21 11.28 17.33
CA ASN A 91 -10.73 12.59 16.93
C ASN A 91 -9.92 13.75 17.54
N LYS A 92 -9.33 13.57 18.73
CA LYS A 92 -8.40 14.55 19.32
C LYS A 92 -6.99 14.45 18.76
N VAL A 93 -6.48 13.24 18.48
CA VAL A 93 -5.14 13.02 17.91
C VAL A 93 -5.11 13.23 16.40
N SER A 94 -6.20 12.92 15.71
CA SER A 94 -6.31 13.18 14.27
C SER A 94 -6.90 14.54 13.95
N GLY A 95 -7.38 15.31 14.95
CA GLY A 95 -8.04 16.61 14.75
C GLY A 95 -8.59 16.80 13.33
N ASN A 96 -9.52 17.62 13.05
CA ASN A 96 -9.97 17.93 11.67
C ASN A 96 -8.84 18.46 10.73
N LYS A 97 -7.57 18.39 11.15
CA LYS A 97 -6.42 18.78 10.32
C LYS A 97 -6.03 17.60 9.44
N ARG A 98 -6.21 17.79 8.14
CA ARG A 98 -5.59 16.98 7.11
C ARG A 98 -4.09 16.97 7.36
N ASN A 99 -3.53 15.80 7.69
CA ASN A 99 -2.11 15.64 8.00
C ASN A 99 -1.51 14.55 7.12
N PHE A 100 -1.04 14.95 5.96
CA PHE A 100 -0.37 14.04 5.05
C PHE A 100 1.08 13.82 5.50
N GLU A 101 1.57 12.61 5.29
CA GLU A 101 2.96 12.25 5.56
C GLU A 101 3.83 12.44 4.30
N VAL A 102 3.26 12.15 3.12
CA VAL A 102 3.99 12.01 1.87
C VAL A 102 3.33 12.79 0.73
N LEU A 103 4.12 13.64 0.08
CA LEU A 103 3.80 14.18 -1.24
C LEU A 103 4.44 13.31 -2.33
N GLN A 104 3.64 12.80 -3.24
CA GLN A 104 4.08 12.10 -4.43
C GLN A 104 3.99 13.03 -5.63
N ILE A 105 5.09 13.23 -6.32
CA ILE A 105 5.16 14.08 -7.51
C ILE A 105 5.32 13.18 -8.74
N ALA A 106 4.30 13.15 -9.57
CA ALA A 106 4.34 12.50 -10.86
C ALA A 106 4.86 13.51 -11.91
N LEU A 107 6.20 13.61 -11.98
CA LEU A 107 6.91 14.71 -12.64
C LEU A 107 6.68 14.77 -14.15
N SER A 108 6.67 13.61 -14.81
CA SER A 108 6.41 13.48 -16.24
C SER A 108 5.94 12.07 -16.58
N SER A 109 5.13 11.91 -17.61
CA SER A 109 4.78 10.60 -18.17
C SER A 109 5.79 10.10 -19.20
N GLU A 110 6.78 10.92 -19.57
CA GLU A 110 7.84 10.55 -20.52
C GLU A 110 8.78 9.50 -19.92
N CYS A 111 9.20 8.55 -20.75
CA CYS A 111 10.15 7.50 -20.37
C CYS A 111 10.98 7.08 -21.57
N ASN A 112 12.26 6.83 -21.34
CA ASN A 112 13.15 6.27 -22.34
C ASN A 112 13.00 4.73 -22.51
N PHE A 113 12.13 4.08 -21.70
CA PHE A 113 11.73 2.69 -21.84
C PHE A 113 10.30 2.59 -22.36
N ASN A 114 9.97 1.44 -22.95
CA ASN A 114 8.64 1.09 -23.39
C ASN A 114 8.24 -0.31 -22.86
N CYS A 115 8.40 -0.50 -21.56
CA CYS A 115 8.18 -1.79 -20.90
C CYS A 115 6.79 -2.35 -21.19
N VAL A 116 6.72 -3.65 -21.52
CA VAL A 116 5.47 -4.35 -21.86
C VAL A 116 4.42 -4.32 -20.77
N PHE A 117 4.82 -4.23 -19.50
CA PHE A 117 3.93 -4.14 -18.35
C PHE A 117 3.57 -2.70 -17.99
N CYS A 118 4.13 -1.70 -18.68
CA CYS A 118 3.81 -0.30 -18.46
C CYS A 118 2.70 0.12 -19.42
N ASN A 119 1.46 -0.09 -19.01
CA ASN A 119 0.32 0.27 -19.83
C ASN A 119 0.15 1.78 -19.90
N LYS A 120 0.82 2.40 -20.88
CA LYS A 120 0.80 3.85 -21.11
C LYS A 120 -0.55 4.36 -21.65
N PHE A 121 -1.39 3.45 -22.13
CA PHE A 121 -2.70 3.80 -22.74
C PHE A 121 -3.87 3.56 -21.79
N SER A 122 -3.61 3.14 -20.55
CA SER A 122 -4.65 2.87 -19.57
C SER A 122 -4.27 3.42 -18.20
N ASN A 123 -5.26 3.91 -17.48
CA ASN A 123 -5.15 4.30 -16.09
C ASN A 123 -5.27 3.10 -15.13
N LEU A 124 -5.44 1.88 -15.64
CA LEU A 124 -5.46 0.68 -14.83
C LEU A 124 -4.13 0.45 -14.12
N VAL A 125 -4.18 -0.08 -12.92
CA VAL A 125 -3.02 -0.28 -12.06
C VAL A 125 -2.75 -1.76 -11.90
N TYR A 126 -1.59 -2.19 -12.36
CA TYR A 126 -1.15 -3.60 -12.27
C TYR A 126 -0.17 -3.87 -11.14
N ARG A 127 0.38 -2.83 -10.53
CA ARG A 127 1.43 -2.91 -9.51
C ARG A 127 1.12 -1.98 -8.35
N LYS A 128 1.63 -2.31 -7.17
CA LYS A 128 1.45 -1.51 -5.96
C LYS A 128 2.36 -0.29 -5.89
N THR A 129 3.55 -0.36 -6.50
CA THR A 129 4.58 0.68 -6.40
C THR A 129 5.30 0.86 -7.73
N GLY A 130 6.17 1.84 -7.80
CA GLY A 130 7.06 2.04 -8.93
C GLY A 130 6.59 3.06 -9.95
N CYS A 131 7.36 3.19 -11.04
CA CYS A 131 7.06 4.12 -12.12
C CYS A 131 5.78 3.73 -12.86
N LYS A 132 5.08 4.72 -13.36
CA LYS A 132 3.92 4.54 -14.20
C LYS A 132 3.83 5.66 -15.23
N ARG A 133 3.82 5.28 -16.49
CA ARG A 133 3.35 6.18 -17.54
C ARG A 133 1.84 6.17 -17.53
N TRP A 134 1.24 7.32 -17.75
CA TRP A 134 -0.19 7.44 -17.99
C TRP A 134 -0.44 8.17 -19.28
N THR A 135 -1.63 8.00 -19.81
CA THR A 135 -2.06 8.76 -20.97
C THR A 135 -2.01 10.23 -20.63
N SER A 136 -1.33 11.01 -21.45
CA SER A 136 -1.57 12.43 -21.48
C SER A 136 -3.01 12.59 -21.96
N ASN A 137 -3.91 13.04 -21.10
CA ASN A 137 -5.11 13.65 -21.61
C ASN A 137 -4.66 14.87 -22.41
N GLU A 138 -5.29 15.11 -23.53
CA GLU A 138 -4.93 16.11 -24.57
C GLU A 138 -4.87 17.58 -24.10
N THR A 139 -4.77 17.82 -22.81
CA THR A 139 -4.62 19.15 -22.25
C THR A 139 -3.14 19.55 -22.31
N ASN A 140 -2.83 20.52 -23.16
CA ASN A 140 -1.51 21.15 -23.29
C ASN A 140 -1.02 21.89 -22.01
N GLU A 141 -1.78 21.86 -20.94
CA GLU A 141 -1.48 22.58 -19.71
C GLU A 141 -0.66 21.70 -18.75
N ARG A 142 0.64 21.86 -18.78
CA ARG A 142 1.55 21.23 -17.83
C ARG A 142 1.80 22.14 -16.61
N MET A 143 2.16 21.52 -15.50
CA MET A 143 2.55 22.23 -14.30
C MET A 143 3.78 23.10 -14.57
N THR A 144 3.68 24.40 -14.24
CA THR A 144 4.80 25.33 -14.33
C THR A 144 5.76 25.13 -13.16
N ASP A 145 6.98 25.63 -13.29
CA ASP A 145 7.99 25.59 -12.24
C ASP A 145 7.52 26.30 -10.96
N LYS A 146 6.91 27.48 -11.10
CA LYS A 146 6.28 28.22 -10.00
C LYS A 146 5.11 27.47 -9.38
N GLY A 147 4.33 26.75 -10.21
CA GLY A 147 3.25 25.91 -9.74
C GLY A 147 3.77 24.76 -8.85
N TRP A 148 4.84 24.09 -9.27
CA TRP A 148 5.48 23.05 -8.44
C TRP A 148 5.94 23.60 -7.09
N GLU A 149 6.64 24.73 -7.08
CA GLU A 149 7.09 25.39 -5.85
C GLU A 149 5.93 25.72 -4.91
N LYS A 150 4.86 26.34 -5.44
CA LYS A 150 3.64 26.63 -4.68
C LYS A 150 3.08 25.40 -4.02
N TYR A 151 2.84 24.33 -4.78
CA TYR A 151 2.15 23.15 -4.25
C TYR A 151 3.04 22.26 -3.38
N ILE A 152 4.35 22.27 -3.54
CA ILE A 152 5.28 21.65 -2.57
C ILE A 152 5.17 22.37 -1.22
N LYS A 153 5.14 23.71 -1.23
CA LYS A 153 4.98 24.51 -0.01
C LYS A 153 3.64 24.28 0.68
N GLU A 154 2.55 24.25 -0.09
CA GLU A 154 1.22 23.94 0.45
C GLU A 154 1.13 22.52 1.02
N ALA A 155 1.69 21.53 0.34
CA ALA A 155 1.76 20.16 0.85
C ALA A 155 2.58 20.06 2.14
N PHE A 156 3.69 20.79 2.25
CA PHE A 156 4.46 20.89 3.49
C PHE A 156 3.63 21.48 4.63
N GLN A 157 2.85 22.53 4.38
CA GLN A 157 1.93 23.11 5.36
C GLN A 157 0.82 22.14 5.80
N LEU A 158 0.42 21.21 4.91
CA LEU A 158 -0.49 20.11 5.19
C LEU A 158 0.16 18.91 5.90
N GLY A 159 1.43 19.02 6.31
CA GLY A 159 2.14 18.02 7.11
C GLY A 159 3.11 17.14 6.36
N CYS A 160 3.20 17.20 5.03
CA CYS A 160 4.13 16.39 4.26
C CYS A 160 5.58 16.71 4.65
N LYS A 161 6.30 15.70 5.10
CA LYS A 161 7.73 15.78 5.42
C LYS A 161 8.61 14.99 4.45
N LYS A 162 7.98 14.23 3.60
CA LYS A 162 8.62 13.36 2.61
C LYS A 162 8.08 13.63 1.22
N ILE A 163 8.98 13.66 0.23
CA ILE A 163 8.62 13.71 -1.19
C ILE A 163 9.11 12.45 -1.89
N GLN A 164 8.25 11.91 -2.74
CA GLN A 164 8.59 10.81 -3.64
C GLN A 164 8.40 11.27 -5.09
N PHE A 165 9.48 11.30 -5.87
CA PHE A 165 9.42 11.62 -7.29
C PHE A 165 9.17 10.36 -8.12
N PHE A 166 8.10 10.40 -8.89
CA PHE A 166 7.67 9.38 -9.82
C PHE A 166 7.51 9.95 -11.22
N GLY A 167 7.17 9.07 -12.14
CA GLY A 167 6.80 9.43 -13.50
C GLY A 167 7.00 8.24 -14.42
N GLY A 168 7.25 8.50 -15.69
CA GLY A 168 7.86 7.54 -16.58
C GLY A 168 9.31 7.30 -16.14
N GLU A 169 10.20 8.24 -16.47
CA GLU A 169 11.57 8.28 -15.94
C GLU A 169 11.91 9.71 -15.49
N PRO A 170 11.93 9.98 -14.17
CA PRO A 170 12.15 11.33 -13.66
C PRO A 170 13.50 11.94 -14.05
N LEU A 171 14.53 11.11 -14.28
CA LEU A 171 15.86 11.59 -14.66
C LEU A 171 15.94 12.16 -16.09
N LEU A 172 14.89 11.99 -16.92
CA LEU A 172 14.77 12.72 -18.19
C LEU A 172 14.60 14.23 -17.96
N GLN A 173 13.92 14.61 -16.88
CA GLN A 173 13.69 16.01 -16.49
C GLN A 173 14.71 16.46 -15.43
N TRP A 174 15.99 16.10 -15.59
CA TRP A 174 17.00 16.29 -14.54
C TRP A 174 17.11 17.73 -14.02
N ASN A 175 17.06 18.73 -14.89
CA ASN A 175 17.20 20.13 -14.48
C ASN A 175 16.02 20.57 -13.59
N LEU A 176 14.80 20.22 -13.99
CA LEU A 176 13.60 20.48 -13.18
C LEU A 176 13.67 19.72 -11.86
N LEU A 177 13.94 18.41 -11.91
CA LEU A 177 14.06 17.56 -10.72
C LEU A 177 15.08 18.11 -9.72
N LYS A 178 16.27 18.48 -10.18
CA LYS A 178 17.34 19.07 -9.35
C LYS A 178 16.87 20.36 -8.66
N ARG A 179 16.13 21.20 -9.36
CA ARG A 179 15.58 22.44 -8.80
C ARG A 179 14.50 22.16 -7.76
N LEU A 180 13.55 21.28 -8.06
CA LEU A 180 12.49 20.93 -7.11
C LEU A 180 13.04 20.28 -5.85
N ILE A 181 14.07 19.45 -5.96
CA ILE A 181 14.78 18.89 -4.81
C ILE A 181 15.37 19.99 -3.93
N SER A 182 16.05 20.99 -4.53
CA SER A 182 16.64 22.09 -3.77
C SER A 182 15.57 22.90 -3.05
N ILE A 183 14.53 23.33 -3.76
CA ILE A 183 13.38 24.04 -3.19
C ILE A 183 12.75 23.23 -2.04
N SER A 184 12.60 21.91 -2.21
CA SER A 184 11.98 21.05 -1.20
C SER A 184 12.76 21.07 0.13
N PHE A 185 14.09 20.99 0.07
CA PHE A 185 14.91 21.09 1.28
C PHE A 185 14.88 22.49 1.91
N ASP A 186 14.86 23.55 1.09
CA ASP A 186 14.76 24.93 1.56
C ASP A 186 13.42 25.19 2.28
N ILE A 187 12.34 24.52 1.88
CA ILE A 187 11.01 24.56 2.53
C ILE A 187 11.00 23.77 3.84
N GLY A 188 11.88 22.78 4.04
CA GLY A 188 11.97 21.95 5.24
C GLY A 188 11.53 20.50 5.05
N ILE A 189 11.40 20.01 3.83
CA ILE A 189 11.20 18.57 3.56
C ILE A 189 12.43 17.81 4.07
N GLN A 190 12.16 16.71 4.78
CA GLN A 190 13.18 15.93 5.49
C GLN A 190 13.70 14.76 4.67
N GLU A 191 12.83 14.14 3.87
CA GLU A 191 13.16 12.95 3.10
C GLU A 191 12.74 13.09 1.63
N ILE A 192 13.63 12.69 0.73
CA ILE A 192 13.35 12.63 -0.70
C ILE A 192 13.73 11.25 -1.23
N GLU A 193 12.80 10.65 -1.98
CA GLU A 193 13.01 9.42 -2.74
C GLU A 193 12.78 9.66 -4.23
N ILE A 194 13.61 9.06 -5.08
CA ILE A 194 13.44 9.09 -6.54
C ILE A 194 13.27 7.67 -7.05
N TYR A 195 12.16 7.42 -7.73
CA TYR A 195 11.88 6.15 -8.40
C TYR A 195 12.34 6.22 -9.85
N THR A 196 13.37 5.46 -10.20
CA THR A 196 14.02 5.52 -11.51
C THR A 196 14.30 4.13 -12.08
N ASN A 197 14.33 4.01 -13.40
CA ASN A 197 14.82 2.80 -14.07
C ASN A 197 16.36 2.70 -14.06
N GLY A 198 17.06 3.71 -13.56
CA GLY A 198 18.50 3.72 -13.37
C GLY A 198 19.35 3.95 -14.62
N SER A 199 18.78 3.88 -15.82
CA SER A 199 19.53 3.93 -17.10
C SER A 199 20.22 5.27 -17.35
N LEU A 200 19.74 6.35 -16.74
CA LEU A 200 20.26 7.70 -16.91
C LEU A 200 21.13 8.18 -15.73
N LEU A 201 21.49 7.27 -14.84
CA LEU A 201 22.41 7.57 -13.73
C LEU A 201 23.82 7.85 -14.25
N SER A 202 24.43 8.91 -13.75
CA SER A 202 25.81 9.30 -14.00
C SER A 202 26.51 9.65 -12.70
N LYS A 203 27.84 9.67 -12.70
CA LYS A 203 28.62 10.08 -11.52
C LYS A 203 28.23 11.48 -11.04
N GLU A 204 27.98 12.42 -11.95
CA GLU A 204 27.53 13.78 -11.60
C GLU A 204 26.19 13.77 -10.85
N LYS A 205 25.19 13.06 -11.39
CA LYS A 205 23.87 12.95 -10.76
C LYS A 205 23.99 12.26 -9.40
N LEU A 206 24.74 11.20 -9.29
CA LEU A 206 24.97 10.47 -8.05
C LEU A 206 25.67 11.30 -6.98
N ASN A 207 26.64 12.13 -7.35
CA ASN A 207 27.28 13.08 -6.44
C ASN A 207 26.28 14.09 -5.87
N PHE A 208 25.39 14.63 -6.72
CA PHE A 208 24.33 15.52 -6.26
C PHE A 208 23.37 14.81 -5.29
N ILE A 209 22.95 13.60 -5.63
CA ILE A 209 22.04 12.75 -4.84
C ILE A 209 22.66 12.40 -3.49
N LYS A 210 23.92 11.96 -3.49
CA LYS A 210 24.68 11.63 -2.28
C LYS A 210 24.82 12.83 -1.34
N LYS A 211 25.22 13.99 -1.87
CA LYS A 211 25.42 15.22 -1.08
C LYS A 211 24.15 15.61 -0.30
N ARG A 212 22.98 15.31 -0.86
CA ARG A 212 21.68 15.63 -0.28
C ARG A 212 21.01 14.46 0.45
N LYS A 213 21.70 13.33 0.59
CA LYS A 213 21.19 12.10 1.24
C LYS A 213 19.84 11.62 0.66
N ILE A 214 19.64 11.81 -0.65
CA ILE A 214 18.43 11.35 -1.34
C ILE A 214 18.50 9.85 -1.52
N LYS A 215 17.38 9.15 -1.28
CA LYS A 215 17.27 7.71 -1.50
C LYS A 215 16.81 7.42 -2.92
N LEU A 216 17.53 6.54 -3.61
CA LEU A 216 17.13 6.01 -4.91
C LEU A 216 16.37 4.71 -4.76
N ILE A 217 15.26 4.57 -5.48
CA ILE A 217 14.54 3.32 -5.67
C ILE A 217 14.73 2.90 -7.13
N VAL A 218 15.69 2.01 -7.36
CA VAL A 218 16.04 1.58 -8.72
C VAL A 218 15.17 0.39 -9.12
N GLN A 219 14.39 0.59 -10.16
CA GLN A 219 13.42 -0.39 -10.64
C GLN A 219 14.04 -1.27 -11.71
N ILE A 220 14.09 -2.56 -11.46
CA ILE A 220 14.68 -3.56 -12.33
C ILE A 220 13.64 -4.61 -12.68
N SER A 221 13.48 -4.89 -13.96
CA SER A 221 12.67 -6.01 -14.45
C SER A 221 13.51 -7.11 -15.07
N ASN A 222 14.75 -6.80 -15.44
CA ASN A 222 15.73 -7.76 -15.96
C ASN A 222 17.14 -7.22 -15.74
N MET A 223 18.10 -8.06 -15.37
CA MET A 223 19.48 -7.64 -15.08
C MET A 223 20.26 -7.21 -16.32
N LYS A 224 19.97 -7.80 -17.46
CA LYS A 224 20.55 -7.45 -18.76
C LYS A 224 19.47 -6.98 -19.72
N ASN A 225 19.89 -6.35 -20.81
CA ASN A 225 18.98 -5.90 -21.84
C ASN A 225 18.04 -7.03 -22.29
N ASN A 226 16.75 -6.78 -22.22
CA ASN A 226 15.74 -7.65 -22.78
C ASN A 226 14.72 -6.77 -23.51
N LYS A 227 14.87 -6.74 -24.85
CA LYS A 227 14.00 -5.96 -25.74
C LYS A 227 12.53 -6.37 -25.59
N GLU A 228 12.25 -7.65 -25.33
CA GLU A 228 10.89 -8.15 -25.13
C GLU A 228 10.22 -7.57 -23.89
N ILE A 229 11.00 -7.31 -22.82
CA ILE A 229 10.47 -6.75 -21.57
C ILE A 229 10.53 -5.22 -21.59
N LEU A 230 11.66 -4.64 -21.97
CA LEU A 230 11.91 -3.20 -21.85
C LEU A 230 11.45 -2.40 -23.06
N GLY A 231 11.20 -3.07 -24.18
CA GLY A 231 10.74 -2.46 -25.44
C GLY A 231 11.72 -1.44 -26.03
N ILE A 232 13.02 -1.56 -25.71
CA ILE A 232 14.08 -0.64 -26.16
C ILE A 232 15.24 -1.40 -26.80
N ALA A 233 15.93 -0.73 -27.69
CA ALA A 233 17.12 -1.25 -28.37
C ALA A 233 18.43 -1.00 -27.61
N GLN A 234 18.42 -0.20 -26.55
CA GLN A 234 19.62 0.17 -25.80
C GLN A 234 20.09 -0.95 -24.88
N ASN A 235 21.40 -1.16 -24.85
CA ASN A 235 22.02 -2.08 -23.92
C ASN A 235 22.05 -1.52 -22.50
N ILE A 236 21.32 -2.15 -21.61
CA ILE A 236 21.34 -1.89 -20.17
C ILE A 236 22.00 -3.03 -19.46
N ASP A 237 22.97 -2.71 -18.66
CA ASP A 237 23.66 -3.59 -17.75
C ASP A 237 23.46 -3.10 -16.31
N TYR A 238 22.56 -3.76 -15.60
CA TYR A 238 22.24 -3.39 -14.21
C TYR A 238 23.36 -3.76 -13.23
N GLU A 239 24.21 -4.74 -13.53
CA GLU A 239 25.37 -5.05 -12.70
C GLU A 239 26.34 -3.86 -12.69
N ARG A 240 26.57 -3.22 -13.86
CA ARG A 240 27.34 -2.00 -13.98
C ARG A 240 26.71 -0.83 -13.19
N ILE A 241 25.37 -0.71 -13.24
CA ILE A 241 24.63 0.31 -12.49
C ILE A 241 24.75 0.05 -10.99
N LEU A 242 24.59 -1.19 -10.53
CA LEU A 242 24.75 -1.56 -9.13
C LEU A 242 26.16 -1.23 -8.62
N LYS A 243 27.19 -1.58 -9.40
CA LYS A 243 28.57 -1.23 -9.07
C LYS A 243 28.76 0.28 -8.95
N LEU A 244 28.23 1.05 -9.90
CA LEU A 244 28.31 2.51 -9.87
C LEU A 244 27.62 3.10 -8.62
N LEU A 245 26.46 2.57 -8.22
CA LEU A 245 25.73 2.98 -7.02
C LEU A 245 26.52 2.67 -5.74
N THR A 246 27.11 1.48 -5.67
CA THR A 246 27.92 1.05 -4.53
C THR A 246 29.20 1.86 -4.42
N ASP A 247 29.94 2.02 -5.52
CA ASP A 247 31.20 2.79 -5.55
C ASP A 247 31.00 4.27 -5.17
N THR A 248 29.83 4.82 -5.47
CA THR A 248 29.49 6.21 -5.08
C THR A 248 28.92 6.33 -3.68
N HIS A 249 28.63 5.22 -3.01
CA HIS A 249 28.04 5.18 -1.66
C HIS A 249 26.75 6.00 -1.52
N VAL A 250 25.88 5.97 -2.50
CA VAL A 250 24.54 6.55 -2.40
C VAL A 250 23.60 5.59 -1.66
N VAL A 251 22.57 6.14 -1.02
CA VAL A 251 21.54 5.32 -0.40
C VAL A 251 20.58 4.84 -1.49
N PHE A 252 20.50 3.54 -1.70
CA PHE A 252 19.58 2.97 -2.69
C PHE A 252 18.90 1.69 -2.24
N GLU A 253 17.84 1.36 -2.91
CA GLU A 253 17.06 0.13 -2.75
C GLU A 253 16.65 -0.36 -4.14
N ILE A 254 16.65 -1.67 -4.34
CA ILE A 254 16.21 -2.28 -5.60
C ILE A 254 14.74 -2.65 -5.50
N LEU A 255 13.97 -2.26 -6.50
CA LEU A 255 12.59 -2.66 -6.69
C LEU A 255 12.50 -3.59 -7.90
N PHE A 256 12.40 -4.89 -7.67
CA PHE A 256 12.18 -5.85 -8.73
C PHE A 256 10.73 -5.86 -9.17
N ILE A 257 10.51 -5.63 -10.45
CA ILE A 257 9.21 -5.77 -11.09
C ILE A 257 9.09 -7.20 -11.62
N VAL A 258 8.25 -7.99 -10.99
CA VAL A 258 8.07 -9.41 -11.30
C VAL A 258 6.86 -9.62 -12.20
N SER A 259 7.09 -10.26 -13.33
CA SER A 259 6.10 -10.59 -14.34
C SER A 259 6.35 -12.01 -14.90
N LYS A 260 5.46 -12.51 -15.74
CA LYS A 260 5.65 -13.81 -16.43
C LYS A 260 6.96 -13.94 -17.21
N TYR A 261 7.54 -12.81 -17.61
CA TYR A 261 8.77 -12.82 -18.45
C TYR A 261 10.06 -13.01 -17.65
N ASN A 262 10.02 -12.81 -16.33
CA ASN A 262 11.22 -12.84 -15.48
C ASN A 262 11.07 -13.64 -14.19
N GLU A 263 9.89 -14.14 -13.89
CA GLU A 263 9.61 -14.82 -12.61
C GLU A 263 10.53 -16.02 -12.34
N GLU A 264 10.95 -16.75 -13.36
CA GLU A 264 11.89 -17.88 -13.24
C GLU A 264 13.33 -17.44 -12.92
N LYS A 265 13.66 -16.16 -13.15
CA LYS A 265 15.00 -15.60 -12.98
C LYS A 265 15.17 -14.80 -11.70
N ILE A 266 14.08 -14.55 -10.97
CA ILE A 266 14.10 -13.65 -9.80
C ILE A 266 15.02 -14.13 -8.70
N GLU A 267 15.06 -15.43 -8.42
CA GLU A 267 15.93 -15.99 -7.39
C GLU A 267 17.42 -15.73 -7.73
N LYS A 268 17.80 -15.97 -8.98
CA LYS A 268 19.15 -15.66 -9.47
C LYS A 268 19.47 -14.17 -9.39
N TYR A 269 18.50 -13.30 -9.67
CA TYR A 269 18.70 -11.84 -9.56
C TYR A 269 18.88 -11.39 -8.12
N ILE A 270 18.17 -12.02 -7.18
CA ILE A 270 18.33 -11.77 -5.75
C ILE A 270 19.73 -12.19 -5.29
N GLU A 271 20.26 -13.32 -5.76
CA GLU A 271 21.63 -13.75 -5.46
C GLU A 271 22.66 -12.71 -5.91
N ILE A 272 22.56 -12.23 -7.16
CA ILE A 272 23.44 -11.16 -7.67
C ILE A 272 23.38 -9.90 -6.78
N ILE A 273 22.18 -9.52 -6.34
CA ILE A 273 21.99 -8.31 -5.52
C ILE A 273 22.58 -8.47 -4.11
N ARG A 274 22.59 -9.66 -3.56
CA ARG A 274 23.19 -9.91 -2.22
C ARG A 274 24.65 -9.50 -2.17
N ASP A 275 25.39 -9.66 -3.27
CA ASP A 275 26.81 -9.28 -3.37
C ASP A 275 27.01 -7.76 -3.20
N TYR A 276 25.98 -6.95 -3.49
CA TYR A 276 25.99 -5.49 -3.33
C TYR A 276 25.46 -5.02 -1.98
N GLN A 277 25.07 -5.93 -1.08
CA GLN A 277 24.59 -5.65 0.29
C GLN A 277 23.47 -4.59 0.35
N CYS A 278 22.65 -4.47 -0.70
CA CYS A 278 21.57 -3.51 -0.77
C CYS A 278 20.20 -4.11 -0.40
N LYS A 279 19.28 -3.27 0.05
CA LYS A 279 17.89 -3.67 0.30
C LYS A 279 17.17 -3.88 -1.03
N TYR A 280 16.25 -4.83 -1.05
CA TYR A 280 15.38 -5.05 -2.21
C TYR A 280 13.93 -5.32 -1.80
N ARG A 281 13.03 -5.06 -2.72
CA ARG A 281 11.60 -5.43 -2.65
C ARG A 281 11.16 -6.06 -3.96
N LEU A 282 10.11 -6.89 -3.87
CA LEU A 282 9.45 -7.47 -5.04
C LEU A 282 8.10 -6.76 -5.26
N ASP A 283 7.86 -6.29 -6.47
CA ASP A 283 6.59 -5.71 -6.90
C ASP A 283 6.00 -6.56 -8.03
N PHE A 284 4.96 -7.31 -7.70
CA PHE A 284 4.36 -8.26 -8.60
C PHE A 284 3.33 -7.59 -9.51
N ILE A 285 3.36 -7.92 -10.79
CA ILE A 285 2.28 -7.58 -11.71
C ILE A 285 1.04 -8.39 -11.30
N ASN A 286 -0.03 -7.69 -10.97
CA ASN A 286 -1.29 -8.32 -10.57
C ASN A 286 -2.09 -8.74 -11.82
N PRO A 287 -2.82 -9.86 -11.78
CA PRO A 287 -3.65 -10.28 -12.88
C PRO A 287 -4.90 -9.42 -13.01
N PHE A 288 -5.19 -9.06 -14.24
CA PHE A 288 -6.48 -8.54 -14.70
C PHE A 288 -6.98 -9.47 -15.80
N PRO A 289 -8.27 -9.47 -16.12
CA PRO A 289 -8.83 -10.38 -17.13
C PRO A 289 -8.11 -10.35 -18.47
N GLU A 290 -7.70 -9.18 -18.92
CA GLU A 290 -7.01 -8.95 -20.20
C GLU A 290 -5.49 -8.89 -20.06
N ASN A 291 -4.94 -9.02 -18.86
CA ASN A 291 -3.51 -8.87 -18.63
C ASN A 291 -2.77 -10.20 -18.79
N ILE A 292 -2.08 -10.33 -19.92
CA ILE A 292 -1.25 -11.50 -20.24
C ILE A 292 0.17 -11.44 -19.63
N HIS A 293 0.53 -10.33 -19.01
CA HIS A 293 1.91 -10.09 -18.53
C HIS A 293 2.10 -10.39 -17.05
N TYR A 294 1.06 -10.76 -16.31
CA TYR A 294 1.16 -11.04 -14.89
C TYR A 294 2.02 -12.27 -14.59
N SER A 295 2.60 -12.29 -13.39
CA SER A 295 3.34 -13.44 -12.88
C SER A 295 2.39 -14.53 -12.40
N LYS A 296 2.35 -15.68 -13.09
CA LYS A 296 1.50 -16.82 -12.70
C LYS A 296 2.01 -17.51 -11.44
N LYS A 297 3.32 -17.67 -11.32
CA LYS A 297 3.99 -18.32 -10.19
C LYS A 297 3.67 -17.58 -8.87
N TYR A 298 3.71 -16.24 -8.89
CA TYR A 298 3.52 -15.41 -7.72
C TYR A 298 2.10 -14.86 -7.55
N ALA A 299 1.25 -14.91 -8.58
CA ALA A 299 -0.13 -14.42 -8.51
C ALA A 299 -0.90 -15.09 -7.37
N LYS A 300 -0.86 -16.42 -7.29
CA LYS A 300 -1.49 -17.20 -6.22
C LYS A 300 -0.99 -16.77 -4.83
N PHE A 301 0.31 -16.49 -4.71
CA PHE A 301 0.93 -16.04 -3.47
C PHE A 301 0.48 -14.63 -3.07
N VAL A 302 0.34 -13.72 -4.03
CA VAL A 302 -0.09 -12.34 -3.78
C VAL A 302 -1.55 -12.27 -3.36
N PHE A 303 -2.39 -13.15 -3.90
CA PHE A 303 -3.83 -13.17 -3.63
C PHE A 303 -4.22 -14.07 -2.46
N ASP A 304 -3.31 -14.90 -1.93
CA ASP A 304 -3.58 -15.67 -0.72
C ASP A 304 -3.89 -14.74 0.46
N TYR A 305 -5.13 -14.80 0.95
CA TYR A 305 -5.60 -13.96 2.06
C TYR A 305 -4.78 -14.17 3.34
N LYS A 306 -4.34 -15.41 3.63
CA LYS A 306 -3.53 -15.73 4.82
C LYS A 306 -2.23 -14.94 4.86
N ARG A 307 -1.69 -14.58 3.69
CA ARG A 307 -0.46 -13.78 3.57
C ARG A 307 -0.71 -12.28 3.58
N LYS A 308 -1.97 -11.86 3.38
CA LYS A 308 -2.38 -10.46 3.53
C LYS A 308 -2.59 -10.08 4.99
N LEU A 309 -2.79 -11.07 5.87
CA LEU A 309 -2.92 -10.88 7.30
C LEU A 309 -1.52 -10.92 7.92
N ILE A 310 -1.12 -9.82 8.49
CA ILE A 310 0.15 -9.71 9.21
C ILE A 310 -0.14 -9.28 10.65
N LYS A 311 0.74 -9.67 11.55
CA LYS A 311 0.76 -9.07 12.89
C LYS A 311 0.94 -7.57 12.73
N MET A 312 -0.02 -6.79 13.18
CA MET A 312 -0.07 -5.35 13.00
C MET A 312 0.17 -4.65 14.33
N ASN A 313 0.75 -3.46 14.28
CA ASN A 313 0.69 -2.58 15.44
C ASN A 313 -0.80 -2.32 15.78
N PRO A 314 -1.20 -2.43 17.06
CA PRO A 314 -2.58 -2.18 17.50
C PRO A 314 -3.16 -0.87 16.97
N VAL A 315 -2.37 0.19 16.94
CA VAL A 315 -2.75 1.50 16.38
C VAL A 315 -3.16 1.38 14.91
N ASN A 316 -2.48 0.54 14.13
CA ASN A 316 -2.84 0.34 12.72
C ASN A 316 -4.17 -0.39 12.55
N ILE A 317 -4.51 -1.33 13.43
CA ILE A 317 -5.84 -1.97 13.45
C ILE A 317 -6.92 -0.90 13.69
N GLY A 318 -6.75 -0.06 14.72
CA GLY A 318 -7.66 1.05 15.00
C GLY A 318 -7.79 2.04 13.84
N ILE A 319 -6.69 2.39 13.17
CA ILE A 319 -6.72 3.24 11.97
C ILE A 319 -7.53 2.60 10.86
N LEU A 320 -7.36 1.29 10.60
CA LEU A 320 -8.09 0.57 9.55
C LEU A 320 -9.59 0.46 9.85
N MET A 321 -9.97 0.42 11.12
CA MET A 321 -11.38 0.46 11.55
C MET A 321 -12.03 1.81 11.25
N LEU A 322 -11.28 2.90 11.39
CA LEU A 322 -11.79 4.27 11.25
C LEU A 322 -11.66 4.82 9.83
N LYS A 323 -10.52 4.64 9.20
CA LYS A 323 -10.16 5.30 7.94
C LYS A 323 -9.56 4.32 6.93
N ASN A 324 -9.52 4.79 5.69
CA ASN A 324 -8.66 4.18 4.68
C ASN A 324 -7.28 4.86 4.71
N PRO A 325 -6.23 4.20 5.24
CA PRO A 325 -4.91 4.83 5.38
C PRO A 325 -4.26 5.14 4.04
N CYS A 326 -4.65 4.46 2.95
CA CYS A 326 -4.16 4.77 1.61
C CYS A 326 -4.55 6.17 1.13
N TYR A 327 -5.67 6.70 1.62
CA TYR A 327 -6.16 8.02 1.23
C TYR A 327 -5.83 9.12 2.24
N SER A 328 -5.48 8.76 3.48
CA SER A 328 -5.21 9.73 4.54
C SER A 328 -3.74 10.13 4.68
N LYS A 329 -2.80 9.35 4.14
CA LYS A 329 -1.37 9.54 4.40
C LYS A 329 -0.58 10.16 3.25
N ALA A 330 -1.06 10.03 2.03
CA ALA A 330 -0.38 10.52 0.84
C ALA A 330 -1.30 11.33 -0.05
N ILE A 331 -0.70 12.27 -0.78
CA ILE A 331 -1.30 12.92 -1.94
C ILE A 331 -0.33 12.84 -3.11
N CYS A 332 -0.86 12.76 -4.31
CA CYS A 332 -0.08 12.78 -5.53
C CYS A 332 -0.51 13.94 -6.42
N ILE A 333 0.46 14.71 -6.90
CA ILE A 333 0.25 15.77 -7.90
C ILE A 333 0.94 15.36 -9.19
N SER A 334 0.20 15.39 -10.31
CA SER A 334 0.74 15.08 -11.63
C SER A 334 1.19 16.34 -12.40
N GLU A 335 1.99 16.13 -13.44
CA GLU A 335 2.37 17.20 -14.38
C GLU A 335 1.14 17.88 -15.05
N GLU A 336 0.03 17.16 -15.14
CA GLU A 336 -1.25 17.66 -15.70
C GLU A 336 -2.06 18.45 -14.67
N ARG A 337 -1.46 18.81 -13.54
CA ARG A 337 -2.09 19.56 -12.43
C ARG A 337 -3.24 18.81 -11.74
N VAL A 338 -3.33 17.49 -11.87
CA VAL A 338 -4.38 16.72 -11.21
C VAL A 338 -3.88 16.19 -9.87
N VAL A 339 -4.72 16.29 -8.84
CA VAL A 339 -4.46 15.77 -7.49
C VAL A 339 -5.13 14.42 -7.32
N TYR A 340 -4.34 13.42 -6.96
CA TYR A 340 -4.77 12.04 -6.73
C TYR A 340 -4.48 11.60 -5.29
N PRO A 341 -5.18 10.58 -4.79
CA PRO A 341 -4.86 9.97 -3.49
C PRO A 341 -3.44 9.42 -3.39
N CYS A 342 -2.96 8.83 -4.47
CA CYS A 342 -1.57 8.37 -4.61
C CYS A 342 -1.20 8.24 -6.09
N VAL A 343 0.09 8.05 -6.39
CA VAL A 343 0.60 7.89 -7.75
C VAL A 343 -0.06 6.75 -8.53
N MET A 344 -0.61 5.75 -7.84
CA MET A 344 -1.30 4.61 -8.45
C MET A 344 -2.80 4.82 -8.63
N SER A 345 -3.42 5.78 -7.95
CA SER A 345 -4.87 5.99 -7.95
C SER A 345 -5.30 6.88 -9.11
N ARG A 346 -5.29 6.34 -10.34
CA ARG A 346 -5.54 7.10 -11.57
C ARG A 346 -7.02 7.19 -11.96
N LEU A 347 -7.84 6.27 -11.49
CA LEU A 347 -9.29 6.28 -11.74
C LEU A 347 -10.05 7.17 -10.76
N THR A 348 -9.37 7.70 -9.75
CA THR A 348 -9.98 8.54 -8.72
C THR A 348 -9.08 9.74 -8.47
N SER A 349 -9.55 10.94 -8.75
CA SER A 349 -8.86 12.20 -8.47
C SER A 349 -9.66 13.05 -7.49
N TYR A 350 -8.97 13.91 -6.76
CA TYR A 350 -9.59 14.93 -5.92
C TYR A 350 -10.03 16.15 -6.76
N GLY A 351 -9.33 16.43 -7.85
CA GLY A 351 -9.63 17.53 -8.76
C GLY A 351 -8.40 18.05 -9.50
N LYS A 352 -8.54 19.13 -10.23
CA LYS A 352 -7.48 19.76 -11.04
C LYS A 352 -7.06 21.09 -10.42
N LEU A 353 -5.76 21.29 -10.29
CA LEU A 353 -5.14 22.52 -9.83
C LEU A 353 -5.09 23.57 -10.96
N ASN A 354 -5.20 24.83 -10.60
CA ASN A 354 -4.96 25.97 -11.46
C ASN A 354 -4.09 27.00 -10.71
N GLU A 355 -3.68 28.06 -11.35
CA GLU A 355 -2.76 29.04 -10.73
C GLU A 355 -3.36 29.76 -9.53
N LYS A 356 -4.68 29.83 -9.42
CA LYS A 356 -5.40 30.61 -8.41
C LYS A 356 -5.81 29.77 -7.20
N ASN A 357 -6.21 28.48 -7.39
CA ASN A 357 -6.72 27.67 -6.31
C ASN A 357 -5.61 27.12 -5.38
N HIS A 358 -6.00 26.77 -4.17
CA HIS A 358 -5.16 26.15 -3.18
C HIS A 358 -5.40 24.64 -3.11
N LEU A 359 -4.38 23.89 -2.67
CA LEU A 359 -4.49 22.44 -2.48
C LEU A 359 -5.59 22.06 -1.49
N THR A 360 -5.82 22.89 -0.48
CA THR A 360 -6.90 22.70 0.51
C THR A 360 -8.30 22.80 -0.08
N GLU A 361 -8.48 23.60 -1.14
CA GLU A 361 -9.77 23.74 -1.83
C GLU A 361 -10.09 22.52 -2.69
N ILE A 362 -9.05 21.90 -3.27
CA ILE A 362 -9.19 20.67 -4.06
C ILE A 362 -9.50 19.46 -3.16
N LEU A 363 -8.97 19.46 -1.94
CA LEU A 363 -9.23 18.44 -0.92
C LEU A 363 -10.55 18.75 -0.20
N ASN A 364 -11.65 18.46 -0.85
CA ASN A 364 -13.02 18.75 -0.41
C ASN A 364 -13.76 17.48 0.08
N GLU A 365 -15.06 17.45 -0.09
CA GLU A 365 -15.94 16.32 0.28
C GLU A 365 -15.47 14.97 -0.27
N LYS A 366 -14.92 14.94 -1.50
CA LYS A 366 -14.41 13.70 -2.09
C LYS A 366 -13.22 13.11 -1.34
N TYR A 367 -12.36 13.95 -0.77
CA TYR A 367 -11.30 13.50 0.12
C TYR A 367 -11.88 12.85 1.38
N GLU A 368 -12.85 13.48 2.03
CA GLU A 368 -13.49 12.96 3.23
C GLU A 368 -14.24 11.64 2.93
N GLU A 369 -14.93 11.56 1.81
CA GLU A 369 -15.59 10.33 1.35
C GLU A 369 -14.58 9.17 1.23
N LEU A 370 -13.47 9.39 0.53
CA LEU A 370 -12.47 8.36 0.26
C LEU A 370 -11.71 7.96 1.54
N VAL A 371 -11.35 8.91 2.39
CA VAL A 371 -10.67 8.63 3.65
C VAL A 371 -11.57 7.82 4.59
N ASN A 372 -12.85 8.10 4.62
CA ASN A 372 -13.83 7.40 5.44
C ASN A 372 -14.29 6.06 4.84
N LEU A 373 -13.91 5.77 3.60
CA LEU A 373 -14.22 4.50 2.94
C LEU A 373 -13.26 3.40 3.42
N ASN A 374 -13.42 2.96 4.65
CA ASN A 374 -12.70 1.81 5.18
C ASN A 374 -13.33 0.48 4.71
N LYS A 375 -12.67 -0.64 4.99
CA LYS A 375 -13.14 -1.96 4.54
C LYS A 375 -14.47 -2.41 5.17
N GLY A 376 -14.87 -1.85 6.31
CA GLY A 376 -16.18 -2.09 6.91
C GLY A 376 -17.33 -1.44 6.14
N LYS A 377 -17.05 -0.41 5.34
CA LYS A 377 -18.02 0.29 4.49
C LYS A 377 -18.02 -0.20 3.04
N MET A 378 -16.96 -0.88 2.60
CA MET A 378 -16.87 -1.44 1.24
C MET A 378 -17.80 -2.65 1.11
N GLN A 379 -18.69 -2.65 0.11
CA GLN A 379 -19.71 -3.68 -0.08
C GLN A 379 -19.14 -5.10 -0.09
N SER A 380 -18.03 -5.33 -0.78
CA SER A 380 -17.39 -6.64 -0.87
C SER A 380 -16.59 -7.05 0.37
N CYS A 381 -16.30 -6.12 1.28
CA CYS A 381 -15.44 -6.35 2.45
C CYS A 381 -16.19 -6.26 3.79
N LYS A 382 -17.37 -5.63 3.83
CA LYS A 382 -18.10 -5.37 5.09
C LYS A 382 -18.44 -6.62 5.90
N GLN A 383 -18.60 -7.75 5.25
CA GLN A 383 -18.86 -9.05 5.89
C GLN A 383 -17.59 -9.91 6.04
N CYS A 384 -16.45 -9.46 5.53
CA CYS A 384 -15.21 -10.22 5.63
C CYS A 384 -14.67 -10.17 7.06
N VAL A 385 -14.43 -11.33 7.65
CA VAL A 385 -13.87 -11.44 9.01
C VAL A 385 -12.45 -10.93 9.11
N TYR A 386 -11.72 -10.83 8.01
CA TYR A 386 -10.32 -10.37 7.94
C TYR A 386 -10.17 -8.89 7.58
N ARG A 387 -11.26 -8.12 7.52
CA ARG A 387 -11.25 -6.75 6.98
C ARG A 387 -10.28 -5.80 7.68
N TRP A 388 -10.11 -5.92 8.99
CA TRP A 388 -9.26 -5.05 9.79
C TRP A 388 -7.78 -5.43 9.81
N GLY A 389 -7.43 -6.61 9.31
CA GLY A 389 -6.05 -7.07 9.12
C GLY A 389 -5.61 -7.11 7.66
N CYS A 390 -6.50 -6.82 6.72
CA CYS A 390 -6.21 -6.98 5.30
C CYS A 390 -5.56 -5.72 4.71
N ILE A 391 -4.33 -5.87 4.22
CA ILE A 391 -3.55 -4.85 3.52
C ILE A 391 -3.68 -5.00 2.00
N SER A 392 -4.83 -4.73 1.41
CA SER A 392 -4.94 -4.68 -0.05
C SER A 392 -4.67 -3.27 -0.57
N CYS A 393 -4.21 -3.16 -1.81
CA CYS A 393 -4.02 -1.87 -2.49
C CYS A 393 -5.35 -1.41 -3.08
N SER A 394 -5.93 -0.32 -2.56
CA SER A 394 -7.20 0.22 -3.04
C SER A 394 -7.16 0.58 -4.53
N ALA A 395 -6.06 1.13 -5.03
CA ALA A 395 -5.93 1.48 -6.44
C ALA A 395 -5.99 0.26 -7.38
N ILE A 396 -5.37 -0.86 -6.99
CA ILE A 396 -5.43 -2.12 -7.75
C ILE A 396 -6.85 -2.69 -7.70
N GLU A 397 -7.49 -2.68 -6.55
CA GLU A 397 -8.85 -3.22 -6.40
C GLU A 397 -9.88 -2.40 -7.21
N ILE A 398 -9.78 -1.07 -7.18
CA ILE A 398 -10.61 -0.18 -8.01
C ILE A 398 -10.38 -0.47 -9.50
N SER A 399 -9.13 -0.62 -9.92
CA SER A 399 -8.79 -0.93 -11.31
C SER A 399 -9.37 -2.27 -11.77
N ALA A 400 -9.37 -3.28 -10.88
CA ALA A 400 -9.87 -4.61 -11.19
C ALA A 400 -11.42 -4.70 -11.20
N SER A 401 -12.09 -3.82 -10.48
CA SER A 401 -13.55 -3.91 -10.24
C SER A 401 -14.36 -2.84 -10.95
N ASN A 402 -13.70 -1.85 -11.57
CA ASN A 402 -14.31 -0.66 -12.12
C ASN A 402 -15.17 0.12 -11.10
N GLY A 403 -14.80 0.03 -9.81
CA GLY A 403 -15.53 0.74 -8.75
C GLY A 403 -14.82 0.74 -7.41
N ILE A 404 -15.06 1.80 -6.63
CA ILE A 404 -14.41 2.04 -5.33
C ILE A 404 -14.94 1.15 -4.19
N HIS A 405 -16.09 0.51 -4.39
CA HIS A 405 -16.78 -0.26 -3.36
C HIS A 405 -16.58 -1.77 -3.46
N SER A 406 -15.78 -2.25 -4.40
CA SER A 406 -15.61 -3.68 -4.63
C SER A 406 -14.15 -4.12 -4.63
N CYS A 407 -13.93 -5.42 -4.38
CA CYS A 407 -12.63 -6.06 -4.31
C CYS A 407 -12.69 -7.39 -5.06
N LYS A 408 -12.44 -7.38 -6.37
CA LYS A 408 -12.54 -8.59 -7.21
C LYS A 408 -11.35 -9.53 -7.12
N ASN A 409 -10.17 -9.00 -6.74
CA ASN A 409 -8.95 -9.80 -6.67
C ASN A 409 -8.73 -10.49 -5.32
N CYS A 410 -9.76 -10.56 -4.48
CA CYS A 410 -9.68 -11.26 -3.21
C CYS A 410 -10.00 -12.76 -3.40
N SER A 411 -9.09 -13.65 -2.98
CA SER A 411 -9.30 -15.10 -3.04
C SER A 411 -10.55 -15.55 -2.28
N LEU A 412 -10.86 -14.90 -1.15
CA LEU A 412 -12.07 -15.20 -0.35
C LEU A 412 -13.37 -14.89 -1.09
N ILE A 413 -13.38 -13.85 -1.94
CA ILE A 413 -14.56 -13.51 -2.75
C ILE A 413 -14.70 -14.49 -3.92
N GLN A 414 -13.59 -15.02 -4.42
CA GLN A 414 -13.59 -16.02 -5.48
C GLN A 414 -14.01 -17.39 -4.97
N GLU A 415 -13.61 -17.76 -3.75
CA GLU A 415 -14.03 -19.00 -3.10
C GLU A 415 -15.53 -18.99 -2.75
N GLY A 416 -16.09 -17.85 -2.28
CA GLY A 416 -17.51 -17.72 -1.94
C GLY A 416 -18.46 -17.63 -3.13
N LYS A 417 -17.96 -17.67 -4.36
CA LYS A 417 -18.80 -17.85 -5.56
C LYS A 417 -19.00 -19.31 -5.93
N ASN A 418 -18.26 -20.21 -5.29
CA ASN A 418 -18.36 -21.65 -5.46
C ASN A 418 -19.08 -22.33 -4.27
N GLU A 419 -19.61 -21.56 -3.30
CA GLU A 419 -20.51 -21.95 -2.23
C GLU A 419 -21.92 -21.32 -2.46
#